data_dc7eb453283a950a4656c1e4f5f62cf9
#
_entry.id   dc7eb453283a950a4656c1e4f5f62cf9
#
_cell.length_a   1.000
_cell.length_b   1.000
_cell.length_c   1.000
_cell.angle_alpha   90.00
_cell.angle_beta   90.00
_cell.angle_gamma   90.00
#
_symmetry.space_group_name_H-M   'P 1'
#
loop_
_entity.id
_entity.type
_entity.pdbx_description
1 polymer ?
#
loop_
_entity_poly.entity_id
_entity_poly.type
_entity_poly.pdbx_seq_one_letter_code
_entity_poly.pdbx_strand_id
1 'polypeptide(L)'
;MSAVFDFTFVPWFRSVAPYIHMHRGKTFVVAIAGEAIAAGKLPNIAQDLALIQSMGVKVVLVHGFRPQVNEQLAAKGHTPQYSHGMRITDGVALDCAQEAAGQLRYEIEAAFSQGLPNTPMAGSTVRVISGNFITARPVGILDGVDFQSSGLVRKVDVAGITQT
;
A
#
# COMPACT_ATOMS: atom_id res chain seq x y z
N MET A 1 38.94 7.39 -5.17
CA MET A 1 38.19 6.65 -6.23
C MET A 1 37.64 7.67 -7.19
N SER A 2 38.18 7.71 -8.41
CA SER A 2 37.67 8.57 -9.49
C SER A 2 36.30 8.05 -9.89
N ALA A 3 35.25 8.84 -9.66
CA ALA A 3 33.93 8.53 -10.20
C ALA A 3 34.03 8.67 -11.74
N VAL A 4 34.15 7.56 -12.41
CA VAL A 4 33.94 7.49 -13.86
C VAL A 4 32.46 7.75 -14.06
N PHE A 5 32.07 9.01 -14.23
CA PHE A 5 30.75 9.35 -14.73
C PHE A 5 30.66 8.78 -16.13
N ASP A 6 29.94 7.69 -16.26
CA ASP A 6 29.67 7.09 -17.55
C ASP A 6 29.01 8.17 -18.43
N PHE A 7 29.61 8.45 -19.59
CA PHE A 7 29.11 9.46 -20.53
C PHE A 7 27.66 9.22 -20.97
N THR A 8 27.10 8.06 -20.66
CA THR A 8 25.69 7.68 -20.90
C THR A 8 24.71 8.31 -19.90
N PHE A 9 25.16 8.72 -18.70
CA PHE A 9 24.26 9.26 -17.65
C PHE A 9 23.56 10.55 -18.10
N VAL A 10 24.28 11.51 -18.65
CA VAL A 10 23.69 12.80 -19.03
C VAL A 10 22.65 12.67 -20.14
N PRO A 11 22.91 11.95 -21.24
CA PRO A 11 21.88 11.66 -22.24
C PRO A 11 20.66 10.92 -21.67
N TRP A 12 20.90 9.91 -20.83
CA TRP A 12 19.83 9.17 -20.14
C TRP A 12 18.99 10.10 -19.27
N PHE A 13 19.61 10.91 -18.40
CA PHE A 13 18.90 11.84 -17.53
C PHE A 13 18.08 12.87 -18.33
N ARG A 14 18.63 13.37 -19.45
CA ARG A 14 17.88 14.26 -20.36
C ARG A 14 16.65 13.59 -20.94
N SER A 15 16.67 12.29 -21.20
CA SER A 15 15.51 11.54 -21.68
C SER A 15 14.44 11.32 -20.60
N VAL A 16 14.84 11.28 -19.33
CA VAL A 16 13.94 11.08 -18.17
C VAL A 16 13.35 12.40 -17.66
N ALA A 17 14.09 13.51 -17.76
CA ALA A 17 13.66 14.81 -17.22
C ALA A 17 12.25 15.29 -17.66
N PRO A 18 11.79 15.09 -18.91
CA PRO A 18 10.44 15.44 -19.33
C PRO A 18 9.38 14.68 -18.57
N TYR A 19 9.62 13.41 -18.23
CA TYR A 19 8.67 12.61 -17.44
C TYR A 19 8.57 13.11 -16.00
N ILE A 20 9.70 13.47 -15.39
CA ILE A 20 9.73 14.08 -14.05
C ILE A 20 8.91 15.37 -14.07
N HIS A 21 9.11 16.22 -15.05
CA HIS A 21 8.38 17.47 -15.21
C HIS A 21 6.87 17.24 -15.40
N MET A 22 6.48 16.27 -16.24
CA MET A 22 5.09 15.94 -16.55
C MET A 22 4.33 15.43 -15.31
N HIS A 23 4.99 14.67 -14.45
CA HIS A 23 4.36 14.01 -13.29
C HIS A 23 4.47 14.83 -12.00
N ARG A 24 5.32 15.82 -11.93
CA ARG A 24 5.47 16.69 -10.76
C ARG A 24 4.16 17.33 -10.37
N GLY A 25 3.81 17.25 -9.08
CA GLY A 25 2.55 17.76 -8.54
C GLY A 25 1.33 16.87 -8.84
N LYS A 26 1.50 15.76 -9.56
CA LYS A 26 0.43 14.78 -9.79
C LYS A 26 0.31 13.82 -8.61
N THR A 27 -0.85 13.19 -8.49
CA THR A 27 -1.09 12.15 -7.49
C THR A 27 -1.11 10.79 -8.16
N PHE A 28 -0.26 9.89 -7.68
CA PHE A 28 -0.25 8.50 -8.10
C PHE A 28 -0.97 7.65 -7.05
N VAL A 29 -1.90 6.82 -7.50
CA VAL A 29 -2.53 5.79 -6.68
C VAL A 29 -1.83 4.48 -7.00
N VAL A 30 -1.09 3.96 -6.04
CA VAL A 30 -0.29 2.74 -6.18
C VAL A 30 -0.94 1.63 -5.37
N ALA A 31 -1.38 0.58 -6.04
CA ALA A 31 -1.94 -0.61 -5.40
C ALA A 31 -0.85 -1.69 -5.26
N ILE A 32 -0.66 -2.21 -4.05
CA ILE A 32 0.22 -3.34 -3.78
C ILE A 32 -0.58 -4.52 -3.23
N ALA A 33 -0.30 -5.69 -3.77
CA ALA A 33 -0.92 -6.92 -3.29
C ALA A 33 -0.39 -7.31 -1.91
N GLY A 34 -1.25 -7.89 -1.06
CA GLY A 34 -0.83 -8.43 0.24
C GLY A 34 0.23 -9.52 0.11
N GLU A 35 0.24 -10.24 -1.00
CA GLU A 35 1.24 -11.24 -1.38
C GLU A 35 2.64 -10.65 -1.56
N ALA A 36 2.74 -9.44 -2.10
CA ALA A 36 4.02 -8.75 -2.23
C ALA A 36 4.60 -8.36 -0.86
N ILE A 37 3.72 -7.95 0.06
CA ILE A 37 4.12 -7.64 1.44
C ILE A 37 4.54 -8.92 2.17
N ALA A 38 3.75 -9.99 2.07
CA ALA A 38 4.07 -11.31 2.65
C ALA A 38 5.39 -11.88 2.11
N ALA A 39 5.75 -11.58 0.86
CA ALA A 39 7.02 -11.95 0.25
C ALA A 39 8.20 -11.03 0.66
N GLY A 40 8.03 -10.14 1.64
CA GLY A 40 9.09 -9.27 2.16
C GLY A 40 9.53 -8.15 1.20
N LYS A 41 8.68 -7.76 0.23
CA LYS A 41 9.02 -6.73 -0.76
C LYS A 41 8.75 -5.30 -0.28
N LEU A 42 8.11 -5.14 0.87
CA LEU A 42 7.71 -3.82 1.38
C LEU A 42 8.87 -2.82 1.50
N PRO A 43 10.07 -3.18 2.00
CA PRO A 43 11.19 -2.24 2.08
C PRO A 43 11.61 -1.68 0.71
N ASN A 44 11.68 -2.52 -0.31
CA ASN A 44 12.06 -2.09 -1.67
C ASN A 44 10.97 -1.18 -2.27
N ILE A 45 9.70 -1.56 -2.10
CA ILE A 45 8.55 -0.75 -2.57
C ILE A 45 8.57 0.62 -1.87
N ALA A 46 8.82 0.66 -0.56
CA ALA A 46 8.90 1.92 0.19
C ALA A 46 10.03 2.82 -0.33
N GLN A 47 11.19 2.27 -0.68
CA GLN A 47 12.29 3.01 -1.27
C GLN A 47 11.92 3.61 -2.63
N ASP A 48 11.30 2.82 -3.51
CA ASP A 48 10.87 3.28 -4.84
C ASP A 48 9.81 4.39 -4.73
N LEU A 49 8.85 4.23 -3.83
CA LEU A 49 7.81 5.24 -3.59
C LEU A 49 8.37 6.52 -2.96
N ALA A 50 9.32 6.41 -2.04
CA ALA A 50 10.02 7.56 -1.49
C ALA A 50 10.80 8.32 -2.57
N LEU A 51 11.41 7.62 -3.51
CA LEU A 51 12.07 8.22 -4.66
C LEU A 51 11.08 8.98 -5.54
N ILE A 52 9.94 8.39 -5.86
CA ILE A 52 8.87 9.04 -6.64
C ILE A 52 8.37 10.29 -5.92
N GLN A 53 8.14 10.20 -4.62
CA GLN A 53 7.69 11.33 -3.79
C GLN A 53 8.73 12.47 -3.78
N SER A 54 10.02 12.15 -3.74
CA SER A 54 11.11 13.15 -3.78
C SER A 54 11.16 13.92 -5.10
N MET A 55 10.65 13.35 -6.19
CA MET A 55 10.50 14.04 -7.48
C MET A 55 9.28 14.96 -7.54
N GLY A 56 8.54 15.08 -6.43
CA GLY A 56 7.38 15.96 -6.29
C GLY A 56 6.06 15.33 -6.71
N VAL A 57 5.97 14.01 -6.76
CA VAL A 57 4.72 13.29 -6.97
C VAL A 57 4.09 12.99 -5.62
N LYS A 58 2.78 13.21 -5.48
CA LYS A 58 2.01 12.77 -4.32
C LYS A 58 1.66 11.29 -4.47
N VAL A 59 1.77 10.50 -3.41
CA VAL A 59 1.52 9.07 -3.47
C VAL A 59 0.38 8.69 -2.53
N VAL A 60 -0.62 8.00 -3.07
CA VAL A 60 -1.66 7.31 -2.31
C VAL A 60 -1.39 5.81 -2.42
N LEU A 61 -1.04 5.18 -1.30
CA LEU A 61 -0.77 3.77 -1.24
C LEU A 61 -2.04 2.99 -0.85
N VAL A 62 -2.44 2.03 -1.68
CA VAL A 62 -3.52 1.10 -1.40
C VAL A 62 -2.93 -0.31 -1.31
N HIS A 63 -3.13 -1.00 -0.20
CA HIS A 63 -2.56 -2.33 -0.01
C HIS A 63 -3.61 -3.39 0.28
N GLY A 64 -3.33 -4.62 -0.17
CA GLY A 64 -4.07 -5.81 0.22
C GLY A 64 -3.49 -6.44 1.50
N PHE A 65 -4.26 -7.35 2.14
CA PHE A 65 -3.84 -8.06 3.35
C PHE A 65 -4.41 -9.48 3.45
N ARG A 66 -4.84 -10.05 2.32
CA ARG A 66 -5.45 -11.39 2.28
C ARG A 66 -4.55 -12.50 2.86
N PRO A 67 -3.26 -12.59 2.51
CA PRO A 67 -2.37 -13.60 3.08
C PRO A 67 -2.24 -13.49 4.60
N GLN A 68 -2.08 -12.28 5.12
CA GLN A 68 -1.92 -12.02 6.55
C GLN A 68 -3.15 -12.43 7.35
N VAL A 69 -4.35 -12.12 6.84
CA VAL A 69 -5.61 -12.58 7.45
C VAL A 69 -5.72 -14.11 7.42
N ASN A 70 -5.34 -14.74 6.31
CA ASN A 70 -5.38 -16.20 6.20
C ASN A 70 -4.41 -16.89 7.17
N GLU A 71 -3.23 -16.32 7.36
CA GLU A 71 -2.23 -16.81 8.32
C GLU A 71 -2.78 -16.75 9.76
N GLN A 72 -3.37 -15.62 10.14
CA GLN A 72 -3.98 -15.48 11.48
C GLN A 72 -5.17 -16.42 11.69
N LEU A 73 -6.02 -16.58 10.67
CA LEU A 73 -7.11 -17.55 10.71
C LEU A 73 -6.59 -18.98 10.93
N ALA A 74 -5.56 -19.36 10.17
CA ALA A 74 -4.93 -20.67 10.32
C ALA A 74 -4.34 -20.88 11.73
N ALA A 75 -3.68 -19.85 12.28
CA ALA A 75 -3.15 -19.87 13.64
C ALA A 75 -4.24 -20.07 14.71
N LYS A 76 -5.46 -19.56 14.45
CA LYS A 76 -6.64 -19.74 15.30
C LYS A 76 -7.40 -21.04 14.97
N GLY A 77 -6.89 -21.89 14.07
CA GLY A 77 -7.55 -23.14 13.65
C GLY A 77 -8.81 -22.92 12.80
N HIS A 78 -8.95 -21.76 12.21
CA HIS A 78 -10.12 -21.35 11.43
C HIS A 78 -9.82 -21.38 9.92
N THR A 79 -10.70 -22.03 9.14
CA THR A 79 -10.54 -22.10 7.68
C THR A 79 -11.24 -20.94 7.00
N PRO A 80 -10.55 -20.12 6.20
CA PRO A 80 -11.18 -19.01 5.49
C PRO A 80 -12.17 -19.52 4.44
N GLN A 81 -13.34 -18.92 4.41
CA GLN A 81 -14.40 -19.25 3.44
C GLN A 81 -14.52 -18.15 2.39
N TYR A 82 -14.77 -18.56 1.15
CA TYR A 82 -14.92 -17.67 0.02
C TYR A 82 -16.13 -18.05 -0.83
N SER A 83 -16.81 -17.05 -1.37
CA SER A 83 -17.82 -17.19 -2.41
C SER A 83 -17.69 -16.03 -3.39
N HIS A 84 -17.91 -16.27 -4.67
CA HIS A 84 -17.79 -15.22 -5.72
C HIS A 84 -16.45 -14.44 -5.68
N GLY A 85 -15.35 -15.10 -5.29
CA GLY A 85 -14.04 -14.46 -5.16
C GLY A 85 -13.87 -13.54 -3.94
N MET A 86 -14.92 -13.36 -3.13
CA MET A 86 -14.91 -12.56 -1.90
C MET A 86 -14.89 -13.47 -0.67
N ARG A 87 -14.24 -13.01 0.39
CA ARG A 87 -14.26 -13.70 1.70
C ARG A 87 -15.66 -13.57 2.31
N ILE A 88 -16.14 -14.64 2.93
CA ILE A 88 -17.23 -14.58 3.90
C ILE A 88 -16.58 -14.22 5.23
N THR A 89 -16.91 -13.04 5.77
CA THR A 89 -16.21 -12.48 6.94
C THR A 89 -17.13 -12.64 8.17
N ASP A 90 -16.98 -13.79 8.84
CA ASP A 90 -17.61 -14.02 10.14
C ASP A 90 -16.88 -13.23 11.26
N GLY A 91 -17.31 -13.38 12.51
CA GLY A 91 -16.72 -12.66 13.64
C GLY A 91 -15.23 -12.93 13.81
N VAL A 92 -14.79 -14.18 13.67
CA VAL A 92 -13.37 -14.56 13.80
C VAL A 92 -12.55 -13.97 12.66
N ALA A 93 -13.07 -14.03 11.44
CA ALA A 93 -12.40 -13.46 10.27
C ALA A 93 -12.35 -11.92 10.33
N LEU A 94 -13.36 -11.28 10.93
CA LEU A 94 -13.35 -9.83 11.14
C LEU A 94 -12.25 -9.43 12.14
N ASP A 95 -12.13 -10.12 13.26
CA ASP A 95 -11.09 -9.86 14.27
C ASP A 95 -9.70 -10.03 13.65
N CYS A 96 -9.46 -11.12 12.89
CA CYS A 96 -8.21 -11.34 12.19
C CYS A 96 -7.93 -10.24 11.15
N ALA A 97 -8.96 -9.75 10.45
CA ALA A 97 -8.80 -8.67 9.50
C ALA A 97 -8.41 -7.35 10.18
N GLN A 98 -8.99 -7.04 11.33
CA GLN A 98 -8.64 -5.84 12.12
C GLN A 98 -7.21 -5.92 12.66
N GLU A 99 -6.82 -7.08 13.21
CA GLU A 99 -5.46 -7.34 13.69
C GLU A 99 -4.44 -7.20 12.55
N ALA A 100 -4.68 -7.85 11.41
CA ALA A 100 -3.80 -7.79 10.24
C ALA A 100 -3.69 -6.36 9.68
N ALA A 101 -4.80 -5.62 9.60
CA ALA A 101 -4.79 -4.25 9.13
C ALA A 101 -4.00 -3.32 10.05
N GLY A 102 -4.14 -3.49 11.38
CA GLY A 102 -3.36 -2.75 12.37
C GLY A 102 -1.87 -3.04 12.27
N GLN A 103 -1.48 -4.31 12.20
CA GLN A 103 -0.09 -4.72 12.04
C GLN A 103 0.53 -4.16 10.78
N LEU A 104 -0.11 -4.34 9.63
CA LEU A 104 0.41 -3.85 8.34
C LEU A 104 0.55 -2.33 8.30
N ARG A 105 -0.35 -1.61 8.94
CA ARG A 105 -0.22 -0.16 9.08
C ARG A 105 1.10 0.21 9.72
N TYR A 106 1.45 -0.39 10.86
CA TYR A 106 2.72 -0.14 11.54
C TYR A 106 3.93 -0.61 10.73
N GLU A 107 3.85 -1.73 10.03
CA GLU A 107 4.92 -2.21 9.15
C GLU A 107 5.19 -1.22 8.00
N ILE A 108 4.14 -0.68 7.38
CA ILE A 108 4.25 0.34 6.33
C ILE A 108 4.87 1.62 6.91
N GLU A 109 4.35 2.13 8.02
CA GLU A 109 4.89 3.32 8.68
C GLU A 109 6.38 3.12 9.04
N ALA A 110 6.76 1.95 9.56
CA ALA A 110 8.14 1.61 9.89
C ALA A 110 9.04 1.55 8.65
N ALA A 111 8.57 0.94 7.55
CA ALA A 111 9.32 0.84 6.30
C ALA A 111 9.68 2.23 5.72
N PHE A 112 8.74 3.17 5.76
CA PHE A 112 9.00 4.55 5.33
C PHE A 112 9.81 5.36 6.34
N SER A 113 9.73 5.04 7.64
CA SER A 113 10.49 5.72 8.70
C SER A 113 11.99 5.36 8.67
N GLN A 114 12.35 4.23 8.10
CA GLN A 114 13.76 3.84 7.93
C GLN A 114 14.51 4.71 6.91
N GLY A 115 13.79 5.51 6.13
CA GLY A 115 14.36 6.33 5.07
C GLY A 115 14.93 5.50 3.93
N LEU A 116 15.91 6.06 3.22
CA LEU A 116 16.60 5.41 2.10
C LEU A 116 18.06 5.09 2.49
N PRO A 117 18.31 4.11 3.38
CA PRO A 117 19.65 3.82 3.87
C PRO A 117 20.57 3.46 2.70
N ASN A 118 21.84 3.84 2.84
CA ASN A 118 22.90 3.63 1.82
C ASN A 118 22.68 4.34 0.48
N THR A 119 21.84 5.36 0.44
CA THR A 119 21.62 6.20 -0.73
C THR A 119 21.94 7.67 -0.40
N PRO A 120 22.16 8.54 -1.41
CA PRO A 120 22.30 9.99 -1.19
C PRO A 120 21.09 10.63 -0.51
N MET A 121 19.95 9.93 -0.47
CA MET A 121 18.69 10.36 0.16
C MET A 121 18.50 9.76 1.57
N ALA A 122 19.55 9.26 2.21
CA ALA A 122 19.47 8.64 3.54
C ALA A 122 18.85 9.56 4.63
N GLY A 123 18.91 10.87 4.44
CA GLY A 123 18.29 11.86 5.35
C GLY A 123 16.87 12.28 4.94
N SER A 124 16.29 11.72 3.88
CA SER A 124 14.93 12.07 3.49
C SER A 124 13.90 11.49 4.47
N THR A 125 12.91 12.32 4.83
CA THR A 125 11.81 11.90 5.70
C THR A 125 10.53 11.83 4.91
N VAL A 126 9.92 10.66 4.85
CA VAL A 126 8.59 10.46 4.27
C VAL A 126 7.61 10.24 5.42
N ARG A 127 6.56 11.07 5.49
CA ARG A 127 5.49 10.88 6.47
C ARG A 127 4.38 10.06 5.83
N VAL A 128 3.97 9.01 6.53
CA VAL A 128 2.81 8.19 6.17
C VAL A 128 1.63 8.66 7.01
N ILE A 129 0.53 8.94 6.33
CA ILE A 129 -0.74 9.31 6.98
C ILE A 129 -1.77 8.26 6.57
N SER A 130 -2.48 7.73 7.54
CA SER A 130 -3.62 6.84 7.31
C SER A 130 -4.86 7.40 8.00
N GLY A 131 -6.04 7.10 7.47
CA GLY A 131 -7.27 7.63 8.02
C GLY A 131 -8.52 6.92 7.50
N ASN A 132 -9.66 7.38 7.96
CA ASN A 132 -10.99 6.86 7.62
C ASN A 132 -11.53 7.45 6.30
N PHE A 133 -10.72 7.46 5.27
CA PHE A 133 -11.08 8.05 3.97
C PHE A 133 -12.05 7.19 3.15
N ILE A 134 -12.29 5.95 3.56
CA ILE A 134 -13.17 5.01 2.87
C ILE A 134 -14.38 4.70 3.74
N THR A 135 -15.58 4.84 3.16
CA THR A 135 -16.82 4.36 3.76
C THR A 135 -17.27 3.12 3.00
N ALA A 136 -17.56 2.05 3.72
CA ALA A 136 -18.06 0.81 3.15
C ALA A 136 -19.59 0.67 3.34
N ARG A 137 -20.20 -0.24 2.56
CA ARG A 137 -21.52 -0.80 2.77
C ARG A 137 -21.41 -2.31 2.84
N PRO A 138 -22.26 -3.02 3.58
CA PRO A 138 -22.25 -4.48 3.59
C PRO A 138 -22.54 -5.04 2.18
N VAL A 139 -21.92 -6.18 1.88
CA VAL A 139 -22.28 -6.99 0.70
C VAL A 139 -23.70 -7.50 0.84
N GLY A 140 -24.07 -7.97 2.03
CA GLY A 140 -25.35 -8.60 2.31
C GLY A 140 -25.41 -10.04 1.79
N ILE A 141 -26.60 -10.45 1.37
CA ILE A 141 -26.84 -11.77 0.79
C ILE A 141 -26.75 -11.70 -0.73
N LEU A 142 -25.91 -12.53 -1.33
CA LEU A 142 -25.74 -12.66 -2.77
C LEU A 142 -25.88 -14.13 -3.16
N ASP A 143 -26.82 -14.45 -4.05
CA ASP A 143 -27.12 -15.81 -4.50
C ASP A 143 -27.33 -16.81 -3.34
N GLY A 144 -28.03 -16.38 -2.28
CA GLY A 144 -28.30 -17.18 -1.10
C GLY A 144 -27.15 -17.32 -0.11
N VAL A 145 -26.00 -16.70 -0.37
CA VAL A 145 -24.85 -16.69 0.54
C VAL A 145 -24.81 -15.37 1.30
N ASP A 146 -24.84 -15.43 2.63
CA ASP A 146 -24.64 -14.27 3.51
C ASP A 146 -23.15 -13.99 3.68
N PHE A 147 -22.71 -12.80 3.24
CA PHE A 147 -21.32 -12.36 3.35
C PHE A 147 -20.99 -11.73 4.70
N GLN A 148 -21.94 -11.66 5.60
CA GLN A 148 -21.77 -11.17 6.97
C GLN A 148 -21.09 -9.80 7.04
N SER A 149 -19.90 -9.70 7.63
CA SER A 149 -19.15 -8.45 7.79
C SER A 149 -18.32 -8.04 6.56
N SER A 150 -18.42 -8.76 5.44
CA SER A 150 -17.76 -8.33 4.21
C SER A 150 -18.42 -7.08 3.63
N GLY A 151 -17.61 -6.14 3.16
CA GLY A 151 -18.07 -4.85 2.67
C GLY A 151 -17.60 -4.52 1.26
N LEU A 152 -18.35 -3.65 0.61
CA LEU A 152 -18.00 -3.01 -0.65
C LEU A 152 -17.76 -1.52 -0.39
N VAL A 153 -16.80 -0.93 -1.09
CA VAL A 153 -16.55 0.51 -1.01
C VAL A 153 -17.79 1.27 -1.51
N ARG A 154 -18.32 2.13 -0.64
CA ARG A 154 -19.44 3.01 -0.96
C ARG A 154 -18.99 4.40 -1.39
N LYS A 155 -18.00 4.95 -0.70
CA LYS A 155 -17.49 6.31 -0.92
C LYS A 155 -16.02 6.38 -0.55
N VAL A 156 -15.28 7.16 -1.33
CA VAL A 156 -13.91 7.57 -1.00
C VAL A 156 -13.93 9.08 -0.80
N ASP A 157 -13.36 9.55 0.31
CA ASP A 157 -13.20 10.98 0.59
C ASP A 157 -11.94 11.51 -0.12
N VAL A 158 -12.10 11.80 -1.40
CA VAL A 158 -11.03 12.33 -2.26
C VAL A 158 -10.55 13.70 -1.77
N ALA A 159 -11.47 14.53 -1.26
CA ALA A 159 -11.11 15.86 -0.74
C ALA A 159 -10.22 15.74 0.50
N GLY A 160 -10.59 14.87 1.45
CA GLY A 160 -9.77 14.60 2.63
C GLY A 160 -8.39 14.07 2.27
N ILE A 161 -8.30 13.10 1.34
CA ILE A 161 -7.01 12.57 0.87
C ILE A 161 -6.14 13.66 0.21
N THR A 162 -6.76 14.58 -0.51
CA THR A 162 -6.01 15.63 -1.24
C THR A 162 -5.45 16.69 -0.30
N GLN A 163 -6.08 16.90 0.85
CA GLN A 163 -5.68 17.89 1.86
C GLN A 163 -4.57 17.39 2.80
N THR A 164 -4.34 16.08 2.86
CA THR A 164 -3.25 15.47 3.62
C THR A 164 -1.96 15.40 2.81
#